data_441512eef01e72d20a73c1c66f261c1a
#
_entry.id   441512eef01e72d20a73c1c66f261c1a
#
_cell.length_a   1.000
_cell.length_b   1.000
_cell.length_c   1.000
_cell.angle_alpha   90.00
_cell.angle_beta   90.00
_cell.angle_gamma   90.00
#
_symmetry.space_group_name_H-M   'P 1'
#
loop_
_entity.id
_entity.type
_entity.pdbx_description
1 polymer ?
#
loop_
_entity_poly.entity_id
_entity_poly.type
_entity_poly.pdbx_seq_one_letter_code
_entity_poly.pdbx_strand_id
1 'polypeptide(L)'
;MNAEQLSRVGEKLVKRYGSRDPFEIARQLGINVMLCENFGSLKGMYRVIKRNRFIFLNNSLDENMLRIVCAHELGHDQLHRNMAKTTPIHEFMLYDMKSKPEYEANIVAAEILMDSDEVLHYIYEYGYTAEQIASAMSTDINLVALKVAHLATLGYNLHALEHKSNFLK
;
A
#
# COMPACT_ATOMS: atom_id res chain seq x y z
N MET A 1 -10.41 6.33 10.47
CA MET A 1 -11.07 6.92 9.29
C MET A 1 -12.09 5.92 8.76
N ASN A 2 -13.10 6.35 7.96
CA ASN A 2 -13.94 5.40 7.21
C ASN A 2 -13.24 4.98 5.90
N ALA A 3 -13.80 3.97 5.20
CA ALA A 3 -13.23 3.41 3.97
C ALA A 3 -12.98 4.48 2.88
N GLU A 4 -13.98 5.33 2.63
CA GLU A 4 -13.92 6.40 1.63
C GLU A 4 -12.82 7.44 1.94
N GLN A 5 -12.66 7.77 3.23
CA GLN A 5 -11.62 8.71 3.65
C GLN A 5 -10.22 8.14 3.44
N LEU A 6 -10.04 6.83 3.64
CA LEU A 6 -8.76 6.15 3.40
C LEU A 6 -8.41 6.14 1.91
N SER A 7 -9.36 5.77 1.03
CA SER A 7 -9.13 5.82 -0.43
C SER A 7 -8.69 7.21 -0.87
N ARG A 8 -9.40 8.25 -0.41
CA ARG A 8 -9.06 9.64 -0.75
C ARG A 8 -7.65 10.07 -0.36
N VAL A 9 -7.02 9.43 0.64
CA VAL A 9 -5.63 9.75 1.02
C VAL A 9 -4.66 9.32 -0.07
N GLY A 10 -4.72 8.07 -0.52
CA GLY A 10 -3.87 7.55 -1.60
C GLY A 10 -4.13 8.25 -2.93
N GLU A 11 -5.41 8.37 -3.31
CA GLU A 11 -5.82 9.07 -4.55
C GLU A 11 -5.32 10.52 -4.61
N LYS A 12 -5.40 11.25 -3.50
CA LYS A 12 -4.90 12.63 -3.42
C LYS A 12 -3.39 12.71 -3.66
N LEU A 13 -2.63 11.75 -3.15
CA LEU A 13 -1.19 11.68 -3.40
C LEU A 13 -0.91 11.47 -4.88
N VAL A 14 -1.55 10.46 -5.48
CA VAL A 14 -1.41 10.16 -6.91
C VAL A 14 -1.80 11.36 -7.76
N LYS A 15 -2.97 11.96 -7.51
CA LYS A 15 -3.45 13.13 -8.26
C LYS A 15 -2.54 14.34 -8.10
N ARG A 16 -2.05 14.59 -6.88
CA ARG A 16 -1.20 15.77 -6.58
C ARG A 16 0.14 15.69 -7.28
N TYR A 17 0.75 14.51 -7.32
CA TYR A 17 2.09 14.31 -7.82
C TYR A 17 2.15 13.71 -9.24
N GLY A 18 1.01 13.32 -9.79
CA GLY A 18 0.90 12.77 -11.15
C GLY A 18 1.63 11.44 -11.33
N SER A 19 1.83 10.68 -10.26
CA SER A 19 2.59 9.44 -10.26
C SER A 19 2.00 8.41 -9.31
N ARG A 20 2.10 7.13 -9.67
CA ARG A 20 1.85 5.96 -8.80
C ARG A 20 3.14 5.30 -8.32
N ASP A 21 4.29 5.91 -8.65
CA ASP A 21 5.57 5.48 -8.10
C ASP A 21 5.75 6.03 -6.68
N PRO A 22 5.79 5.18 -5.64
CA PRO A 22 5.90 5.62 -4.26
C PRO A 22 7.24 6.32 -3.96
N PHE A 23 8.31 5.97 -4.67
CA PHE A 23 9.61 6.64 -4.53
C PHE A 23 9.54 8.08 -5.05
N GLU A 24 8.89 8.27 -6.20
CA GLU A 24 8.69 9.60 -6.77
C GLU A 24 7.81 10.46 -5.86
N ILE A 25 6.70 9.88 -5.34
CA ILE A 25 5.82 10.58 -4.38
C ILE A 25 6.59 10.95 -3.11
N ALA A 26 7.38 10.02 -2.55
CA ALA A 26 8.20 10.30 -1.37
C ALA A 26 9.20 11.44 -1.60
N ARG A 27 9.89 11.41 -2.75
CA ARG A 27 10.83 12.45 -3.17
C ARG A 27 10.17 13.82 -3.24
N GLN A 28 9.01 13.91 -3.89
CA GLN A 28 8.26 15.17 -4.03
C GLN A 28 7.68 15.67 -2.70
N LEU A 29 7.38 14.77 -1.77
CA LEU A 29 6.99 15.08 -0.40
C LEU A 29 8.17 15.57 0.46
N GLY A 30 9.42 15.45 -0.01
CA GLY A 30 10.62 15.74 0.79
C GLY A 30 10.85 14.70 1.89
N ILE A 31 10.52 13.44 1.65
CA ILE A 31 10.81 12.31 2.52
C ILE A 31 12.12 11.67 2.07
N ASN A 32 13.03 11.44 3.01
CA ASN A 32 14.29 10.76 2.73
C ASN A 32 14.05 9.24 2.70
N VAL A 33 14.17 8.63 1.53
CA VAL A 33 14.11 7.17 1.38
C VAL A 33 15.52 6.60 1.37
N MET A 34 15.78 5.64 2.24
CA MET A 34 17.10 5.04 2.42
C MET A 34 17.01 3.53 2.29
N LEU A 35 17.81 2.94 1.42
CA LEU A 35 17.99 1.50 1.36
C LEU A 35 19.02 1.09 2.41
N CYS A 36 18.69 0.12 3.22
CA CYS A 36 19.50 -0.31 4.36
C CYS A 36 19.88 -1.78 4.24
N GLU A 37 21.14 -2.06 4.50
CA GLU A 37 21.66 -3.40 4.65
C GLU A 37 21.41 -3.93 6.06
N ASN A 38 21.42 -5.25 6.19
CA ASN A 38 21.38 -5.94 7.49
C ASN A 38 20.10 -5.66 8.32
N PHE A 39 18.96 -5.43 7.67
CA PHE A 39 17.66 -5.24 8.33
C PHE A 39 17.06 -6.54 8.89
N GLY A 40 17.67 -7.71 8.64
CA GLY A 40 17.13 -9.01 9.06
C GLY A 40 15.74 -9.24 8.48
N SER A 41 14.77 -9.52 9.34
CA SER A 41 13.36 -9.72 8.95
C SER A 41 12.55 -8.42 8.79
N LEU A 42 13.10 -7.28 9.20
CA LEU A 42 12.44 -5.99 9.03
C LEU A 42 12.37 -5.64 7.54
N LYS A 43 11.19 -5.31 7.05
CA LYS A 43 10.97 -4.92 5.64
C LYS A 43 11.13 -3.42 5.43
N GLY A 44 10.57 -2.63 6.32
CA GLY A 44 10.60 -1.18 6.29
C GLY A 44 10.46 -0.55 7.66
N MET A 45 10.67 0.75 7.71
CA MET A 45 10.50 1.54 8.91
C MET A 45 10.24 3.00 8.54
N TYR A 46 9.18 3.57 9.10
CA TYR A 46 8.94 5.00 9.03
C TYR A 46 9.32 5.71 10.33
N ARG A 47 10.02 6.81 10.23
CA ARG A 47 10.44 7.60 11.39
C ARG A 47 10.51 9.10 11.10
N VAL A 48 10.21 9.90 12.12
CA VAL A 48 10.44 11.36 12.12
C VAL A 48 11.57 11.70 13.10
N ILE A 49 12.66 12.28 12.59
CA ILE A 49 13.84 12.67 13.37
C ILE A 49 14.09 14.17 13.20
N LYS A 50 14.03 14.93 14.27
CA LYS A 50 14.28 16.39 14.23
C LYS A 50 13.50 17.11 13.11
N ARG A 51 12.20 16.78 12.95
CA ARG A 51 11.30 17.27 11.91
C ARG A 51 11.55 16.75 10.50
N ASN A 52 12.63 16.01 10.24
CA ASN A 52 12.86 15.33 8.97
C ASN A 52 12.17 13.97 8.97
N ARG A 53 11.65 13.58 7.80
CA ARG A 53 10.91 12.35 7.58
C ARG A 53 11.80 11.35 6.84
N PHE A 54 11.79 10.12 7.33
CA PHE A 54 12.61 9.04 6.79
C PHE A 54 11.77 7.80 6.58
N ILE A 55 11.98 7.18 5.44
CA ILE A 55 11.55 5.81 5.12
C ILE A 55 12.84 5.00 4.94
N PHE A 56 13.01 3.96 5.74
CA PHE A 56 14.10 3.01 5.62
C PHE A 56 13.55 1.72 5.04
N LEU A 57 14.19 1.18 4.02
CA LEU A 57 13.76 -0.02 3.32
C LEU A 57 14.87 -1.06 3.32
N ASN A 58 14.51 -2.32 3.50
CA ASN A 58 15.46 -3.43 3.43
C ASN A 58 15.88 -3.66 1.97
N ASN A 59 17.17 -3.46 1.67
CA ASN A 59 17.70 -3.58 0.32
C ASN A 59 17.76 -5.04 -0.19
N SER A 60 17.50 -6.03 0.64
CA SER A 60 17.39 -7.44 0.23
C SER A 60 16.06 -7.80 -0.43
N LEU A 61 15.07 -6.89 -0.37
CA LEU A 61 13.77 -7.07 -1.01
C LEU A 61 13.88 -6.88 -2.53
N ASP A 62 13.06 -7.61 -3.28
CA ASP A 62 12.91 -7.37 -4.71
C ASP A 62 12.23 -6.02 -5.00
N GLU A 63 12.30 -5.57 -6.25
CA GLU A 63 11.81 -4.26 -6.67
C GLU A 63 10.31 -4.08 -6.38
N ASN A 64 9.49 -5.10 -6.64
CA ASN A 64 8.05 -5.04 -6.37
C ASN A 64 7.77 -4.87 -4.87
N MET A 65 8.46 -5.65 -4.04
CA MET A 65 8.32 -5.56 -2.59
C MET A 65 8.83 -4.22 -2.05
N LEU A 66 9.93 -3.69 -2.57
CA LEU A 66 10.43 -2.35 -2.22
C LEU A 66 9.37 -1.28 -2.51
N ARG A 67 8.70 -1.35 -3.67
CA ARG A 67 7.61 -0.42 -4.01
C ARG A 67 6.44 -0.56 -3.04
N ILE A 68 6.02 -1.78 -2.72
CA ILE A 68 4.90 -2.03 -1.80
C ILE A 68 5.23 -1.49 -0.40
N VAL A 69 6.40 -1.80 0.13
CA VAL A 69 6.83 -1.32 1.46
C VAL A 69 6.95 0.20 1.46
N CYS A 70 7.53 0.81 0.42
CA CYS A 70 7.61 2.26 0.32
C CYS A 70 6.22 2.92 0.32
N ALA A 71 5.25 2.37 -0.41
CA ALA A 71 3.87 2.86 -0.42
C ALA A 71 3.19 2.70 0.95
N HIS A 72 3.45 1.60 1.65
CA HIS A 72 2.96 1.36 3.01
C HIS A 72 3.52 2.41 3.99
N GLU A 73 4.82 2.67 3.95
CA GLU A 73 5.45 3.69 4.81
C GLU A 73 4.97 5.11 4.47
N LEU A 74 4.59 5.38 3.22
CA LEU A 74 3.89 6.61 2.85
C LEU A 74 2.51 6.69 3.52
N GLY A 75 1.81 5.58 3.65
CA GLY A 75 0.57 5.50 4.43
C GLY A 75 0.78 5.95 5.87
N HIS A 76 1.82 5.48 6.52
CA HIS A 76 2.20 5.93 7.87
C HIS A 76 2.60 7.40 7.91
N ASP A 77 3.31 7.90 6.89
CA ASP A 77 3.61 9.34 6.83
C ASP A 77 2.35 10.19 6.78
N GLN A 78 1.35 9.79 6.04
CA GLN A 78 0.12 10.56 5.89
C GLN A 78 -0.81 10.47 7.11
N LEU A 79 -0.89 9.32 7.75
CA LEU A 79 -1.90 9.03 8.78
C LEU A 79 -1.33 8.99 10.19
N HIS A 80 -0.10 8.53 10.38
CA HIS A 80 0.46 8.15 11.68
C HIS A 80 1.72 8.93 12.06
N ARG A 81 1.98 10.06 11.41
CA ARG A 81 3.19 10.88 11.62
C ARG A 81 3.44 11.25 13.07
N ASN A 82 2.40 11.49 13.85
CA ASN A 82 2.56 11.83 15.26
C ASN A 82 3.07 10.64 16.09
N MET A 83 2.68 9.43 15.75
CA MET A 83 3.21 8.21 16.38
C MET A 83 4.72 8.06 16.08
N ALA A 84 5.11 8.26 14.82
CA ALA A 84 6.49 8.12 14.37
C ALA A 84 7.48 9.15 14.95
N LYS A 85 6.99 10.20 15.60
CA LYS A 85 7.83 11.17 16.34
C LYS A 85 8.36 10.62 17.66
N THR A 86 7.59 9.75 18.28
CA THR A 86 7.93 9.16 19.60
C THR A 86 8.58 7.79 19.44
N THR A 87 8.03 6.95 18.58
CA THR A 87 8.49 5.58 18.38
C THR A 87 8.56 5.30 16.87
N PRO A 88 9.65 4.70 16.38
CA PRO A 88 9.68 4.24 15.00
C PRO A 88 8.55 3.25 14.73
N ILE A 89 7.93 3.35 13.56
CA ILE A 89 6.97 2.36 13.11
C ILE A 89 7.75 1.34 12.28
N HIS A 90 7.71 0.07 12.68
CA HIS A 90 8.49 -1.01 12.10
C HIS A 90 7.58 -1.96 11.33
N GLU A 91 7.90 -2.23 10.07
CA GLU A 91 7.19 -3.19 9.23
C GLU A 91 7.95 -4.52 9.12
N PHE A 92 7.44 -5.53 9.81
CA PHE A 92 7.97 -6.90 9.74
C PHE A 92 7.12 -7.82 8.87
N MET A 93 5.79 -7.60 8.87
CA MET A 93 4.82 -8.46 8.20
C MET A 93 3.76 -7.61 7.50
N LEU A 94 4.00 -7.27 6.23
CA LEU A 94 2.97 -6.67 5.39
C LEU A 94 1.67 -7.48 5.48
N TYR A 95 0.55 -6.78 5.47
CA TYR A 95 -0.80 -7.37 5.58
C TYR A 95 -1.15 -7.92 6.98
N ASP A 96 -0.39 -7.56 8.05
CA ASP A 96 -0.86 -7.80 9.41
C ASP A 96 -2.01 -6.84 9.75
N MET A 97 -3.24 -7.34 9.60
CA MET A 97 -4.46 -6.57 9.82
C MET A 97 -4.88 -6.47 11.29
N LYS A 98 -4.02 -6.89 12.23
CA LYS A 98 -4.37 -6.92 13.66
C LYS A 98 -4.44 -5.53 14.29
N SER A 99 -3.73 -4.57 13.72
CA SER A 99 -3.77 -3.21 14.20
C SER A 99 -4.41 -2.26 13.19
N LYS A 100 -5.18 -1.30 13.69
CA LYS A 100 -5.81 -0.29 12.84
C LYS A 100 -4.80 0.54 12.04
N PRO A 101 -3.67 1.00 12.60
CA PRO A 101 -2.67 1.75 11.83
C PRO A 101 -2.10 0.96 10.65
N GLU A 102 -1.82 -0.33 10.82
CA GLU A 102 -1.30 -1.19 9.75
C GLU A 102 -2.33 -1.39 8.63
N TYR A 103 -3.59 -1.67 9.02
CA TYR A 103 -4.68 -1.74 8.04
C TYR A 103 -4.81 -0.44 7.24
N GLU A 104 -4.84 0.71 7.92
CA GLU A 104 -4.97 2.01 7.27
C GLU A 104 -3.79 2.30 6.32
N ALA A 105 -2.55 1.99 6.71
CA ALA A 105 -1.37 2.14 5.87
C ALA A 105 -1.40 1.23 4.64
N ASN A 106 -1.84 -0.03 4.81
CA ASN A 106 -2.00 -0.97 3.69
C ASN A 106 -3.05 -0.53 2.68
N ILE A 107 -4.19 0.05 3.13
CA ILE A 107 -5.19 0.61 2.21
C ILE A 107 -4.61 1.78 1.42
N VAL A 108 -3.90 2.70 2.06
CA VAL A 108 -3.25 3.81 1.36
C VAL A 108 -2.23 3.31 0.34
N ALA A 109 -1.43 2.28 0.69
CA ALA A 109 -0.51 1.65 -0.25
C ALA A 109 -1.22 1.06 -1.47
N ALA A 110 -2.33 0.34 -1.24
CA ALA A 110 -3.15 -0.22 -2.33
C ALA A 110 -3.72 0.88 -3.25
N GLU A 111 -4.17 2.01 -2.70
CA GLU A 111 -4.67 3.14 -3.48
C GLU A 111 -3.57 3.85 -4.29
N ILE A 112 -2.35 3.95 -3.74
CA ILE A 112 -1.21 4.53 -4.47
C ILE A 112 -0.84 3.63 -5.65
N LEU A 113 -0.70 2.32 -5.42
CA LEU A 113 -0.12 1.39 -6.39
C LEU A 113 -1.12 0.92 -7.45
N MET A 114 -2.42 0.89 -7.13
CA MET A 114 -3.45 0.35 -8.01
C MET A 114 -4.58 1.35 -8.25
N ASP A 115 -4.83 1.65 -9.51
CA ASP A 115 -6.00 2.42 -9.92
C ASP A 115 -7.28 1.62 -9.69
N SER A 116 -8.28 2.22 -9.06
CA SER A 116 -9.55 1.55 -8.75
C SER A 116 -10.33 1.19 -10.02
N ASP A 117 -10.38 2.11 -10.99
CA ASP A 117 -11.10 1.89 -12.24
C ASP A 117 -10.42 0.81 -13.09
N GLU A 118 -9.07 0.76 -13.08
CA GLU A 118 -8.31 -0.28 -13.77
C GLU A 118 -8.53 -1.66 -13.13
N VAL A 119 -8.51 -1.75 -11.79
CA VAL A 119 -8.82 -3.00 -11.09
C VAL A 119 -10.24 -3.47 -11.40
N LEU A 120 -11.22 -2.57 -11.35
CA LEU A 120 -12.62 -2.89 -11.69
C LEU A 120 -12.77 -3.32 -13.16
N HIS A 121 -12.05 -2.68 -14.07
CA HIS A 121 -12.03 -3.06 -15.49
C HIS A 121 -11.50 -4.49 -15.69
N TYR A 122 -10.39 -4.86 -15.03
CA TYR A 122 -9.88 -6.23 -15.05
C TYR A 122 -10.89 -7.25 -14.53
N ILE A 123 -11.64 -6.89 -13.48
CA ILE A 123 -12.64 -7.76 -12.87
C ILE A 123 -13.86 -7.92 -13.80
N TYR A 124 -14.45 -6.80 -14.23
CA TYR A 124 -15.74 -6.84 -14.92
C TYR A 124 -15.63 -7.19 -16.40
N GLU A 125 -14.63 -6.67 -17.10
CA GLU A 125 -14.50 -6.88 -18.54
C GLU A 125 -13.72 -8.14 -18.88
N TYR A 126 -12.63 -8.43 -18.14
CA TYR A 126 -11.78 -9.57 -18.43
C TYR A 126 -12.01 -10.78 -17.52
N GLY A 127 -12.70 -10.61 -16.38
CA GLY A 127 -12.92 -11.67 -15.42
C GLY A 127 -11.60 -12.21 -14.82
N TYR A 128 -10.62 -11.34 -14.64
CA TYR A 128 -9.31 -11.72 -14.13
C TYR A 128 -9.39 -12.20 -12.68
N THR A 129 -8.56 -13.20 -12.35
CA THR A 129 -8.32 -13.63 -10.98
C THR A 129 -7.37 -12.64 -10.28
N ALA A 130 -7.24 -12.73 -8.95
CA ALA A 130 -6.32 -11.88 -8.21
C ALA A 130 -4.87 -12.04 -8.68
N GLU A 131 -4.45 -13.27 -9.03
CA GLU A 131 -3.12 -13.55 -9.56
C GLU A 131 -2.89 -12.84 -10.89
N GLN A 132 -3.90 -12.85 -11.77
CA GLN A 132 -3.82 -12.18 -13.05
C GLN A 132 -3.76 -10.66 -12.90
N ILE A 133 -4.54 -10.09 -11.99
CA ILE A 133 -4.50 -8.65 -11.67
C ILE A 133 -3.14 -8.30 -11.07
N ALA A 134 -2.65 -9.09 -10.12
CA ALA A 134 -1.34 -8.87 -9.49
C ALA A 134 -0.21 -8.86 -10.53
N SER A 135 -0.26 -9.80 -11.48
CA SER A 135 0.70 -9.87 -12.59
C SER A 135 0.58 -8.65 -13.52
N ALA A 136 -0.64 -8.28 -13.92
CA ALA A 136 -0.89 -7.16 -14.83
C ALA A 136 -0.45 -5.81 -14.24
N MET A 137 -0.65 -5.64 -12.92
CA MET A 137 -0.31 -4.39 -12.21
C MET A 137 1.07 -4.43 -11.54
N SER A 138 1.87 -5.48 -11.77
CA SER A 138 3.20 -5.66 -11.15
C SER A 138 3.18 -5.44 -9.64
N THR A 139 2.27 -6.13 -8.96
CA THR A 139 2.07 -6.02 -7.51
C THR A 139 1.88 -7.39 -6.85
N ASP A 140 1.65 -7.41 -5.54
CA ASP A 140 1.45 -8.64 -4.76
C ASP A 140 -0.02 -9.04 -4.70
N ILE A 141 -0.29 -10.35 -4.74
CA ILE A 141 -1.66 -10.90 -4.71
C ILE A 141 -2.42 -10.49 -3.43
N ASN A 142 -1.74 -10.42 -2.29
CA ASN A 142 -2.40 -10.04 -1.04
C ASN A 142 -2.81 -8.56 -1.06
N LEU A 143 -2.02 -7.70 -1.72
CA LEU A 143 -2.39 -6.30 -1.90
C LEU A 143 -3.60 -6.15 -2.84
N VAL A 144 -3.68 -6.98 -3.90
CA VAL A 144 -4.86 -7.05 -4.76
C VAL A 144 -6.08 -7.52 -3.97
N ALA A 145 -5.94 -8.59 -3.18
CA ALA A 145 -7.01 -9.09 -2.33
C ALA A 145 -7.55 -8.02 -1.36
N LEU A 146 -6.64 -7.28 -0.74
CA LEU A 146 -6.97 -6.17 0.13
C LEU A 146 -7.69 -5.04 -0.62
N LYS A 147 -7.21 -4.67 -1.81
CA LYS A 147 -7.84 -3.66 -2.66
C LYS A 147 -9.26 -4.06 -3.04
N VAL A 148 -9.46 -5.31 -3.46
CA VAL A 148 -10.77 -5.85 -3.84
C VAL A 148 -11.72 -5.85 -2.63
N ALA A 149 -11.26 -6.34 -1.46
CA ALA A 149 -12.06 -6.30 -0.24
C ALA A 149 -12.44 -4.86 0.15
N HIS A 150 -11.52 -3.92 -0.01
CA HIS A 150 -11.78 -2.51 0.25
C HIS A 150 -12.81 -1.92 -0.73
N LEU A 151 -12.71 -2.20 -2.02
CA LEU A 151 -13.70 -1.80 -3.04
C LEU A 151 -15.10 -2.36 -2.71
N ALA A 152 -15.19 -3.60 -2.22
CA ALA A 152 -16.45 -4.16 -1.76
C ALA A 152 -17.05 -3.36 -0.59
N THR A 153 -16.24 -2.88 0.35
CA THR A 153 -16.72 -2.01 1.44
C THR A 153 -17.21 -0.63 0.95
N LEU A 154 -16.74 -0.19 -0.21
CA LEU A 154 -17.21 1.04 -0.87
C LEU A 154 -18.51 0.85 -1.67
N GLY A 155 -19.04 -0.39 -1.72
CA GLY A 155 -20.31 -0.70 -2.36
C GLY A 155 -20.22 -1.23 -3.79
N TYR A 156 -19.01 -1.52 -4.29
CA TYR A 156 -18.85 -2.17 -5.59
C TYR A 156 -19.30 -3.64 -5.51
N ASN A 157 -20.08 -4.08 -6.49
CA ASN A 157 -20.57 -5.46 -6.55
C ASN A 157 -19.49 -6.37 -7.16
N LEU A 158 -18.74 -7.06 -6.33
CA LEU A 158 -17.61 -7.91 -6.72
C LEU A 158 -17.92 -9.42 -6.63
N HIS A 159 -19.19 -9.82 -6.53
CA HIS A 159 -19.63 -11.24 -6.42
C HIS A 159 -19.16 -12.14 -7.57
N ALA A 160 -18.75 -11.57 -8.72
CA ALA A 160 -18.22 -12.35 -9.83
C ALA A 160 -16.87 -13.06 -9.49
N LEU A 161 -16.17 -12.62 -8.46
CA LEU A 161 -14.90 -13.22 -8.01
C LEU A 161 -15.12 -14.40 -7.05
N GLU A 162 -16.22 -14.42 -6.28
CA GLU A 162 -16.50 -15.48 -5.31
C GLU A 162 -16.77 -16.84 -5.97
N HIS A 163 -17.22 -16.85 -7.23
CA HIS A 163 -17.50 -18.09 -7.97
C HIS A 163 -16.28 -18.73 -8.65
N LYS A 164 -15.15 -18.04 -8.74
CA LYS A 164 -13.95 -18.53 -9.46
C LYS A 164 -12.72 -18.75 -8.62
N SER A 165 -12.73 -18.40 -7.35
CA SER A 165 -11.55 -18.60 -6.51
C SER A 165 -11.90 -18.88 -5.05
N ASN A 166 -11.20 -19.84 -4.45
CA ASN A 166 -11.02 -19.93 -3.00
C ASN A 166 -10.20 -18.71 -2.51
N PHE A 167 -10.74 -17.52 -2.65
CA PHE A 167 -10.07 -16.24 -2.49
C PHE A 167 -9.67 -15.93 -1.05
N LEU A 168 -10.18 -16.68 -0.07
CA LEU A 168 -10.00 -16.48 1.37
C LEU A 168 -9.86 -17.81 2.14
N LYS A 169 -8.99 -18.70 1.67
CA LYS A 169 -8.57 -19.85 2.48
C LYS A 169 -7.10 -19.76 2.82
#